data_843b51579aa3a1b33ef438c0bf005ad6
#
_entry.id   843b51579aa3a1b33ef438c0bf005ad6
#
_cell.length_a   1.000
_cell.length_b   1.000
_cell.length_c   1.000
_cell.angle_alpha   90.00
_cell.angle_beta   90.00
_cell.angle_gamma   90.00
#
_symmetry.space_group_name_H-M   'P 1'
#
loop_
_entity.id
_entity.type
_entity.pdbx_description
1 polymer ?
#
loop_
_entity_poly.entity_id
_entity_poly.type
_entity_poly.pdbx_seq_one_letter_code
_entity_poly.pdbx_strand_id
1 'polypeptide(L)'
;MGLGLKNVVNNDDELKKVVDELYCGYHGWDFTFGGLVAEKFVAGPEFTTFVTGSFDQPDDIKVYQPVERVFNDKLPDHEKFLSFDRLWDTYENEKPVGEKDYENLWEYFKPDATLEHAIKQLSIDAYCAVFGTGYGRIDIRMDKATGKMYVLEVNAQCGLSEDENYTSIGAMVRLGQDRFSDMLGAIIENALQTKLKRMKAATLINK
;
A
#
# COMPACT_ATOMS: atom_id res chain seq x y z
N MET A 1 9.68 1.52 4.87
CA MET A 1 10.15 2.78 5.48
C MET A 1 9.39 3.93 4.83
N GLY A 2 8.81 4.83 5.61
CA GLY A 2 7.93 5.87 5.08
C GLY A 2 8.69 7.07 4.52
N LEU A 3 8.10 7.72 3.52
CA LEU A 3 8.57 9.00 3.00
C LEU A 3 7.99 10.14 3.86
N GLY A 4 8.83 11.09 4.28
CA GLY A 4 8.39 12.33 4.92
C GLY A 4 8.02 13.40 3.89
N LEU A 5 7.25 14.40 4.30
CA LEU A 5 6.88 15.51 3.40
C LEU A 5 8.11 16.23 2.82
N LYS A 6 9.16 16.37 3.62
CA LYS A 6 10.41 17.00 3.20
C LYS A 6 11.21 16.22 2.15
N ASN A 7 10.84 14.96 1.88
CA ASN A 7 11.51 14.15 0.87
C ASN A 7 11.03 14.45 -0.55
N VAL A 8 9.96 15.24 -0.71
CA VAL A 8 9.55 15.75 -2.03
C VAL A 8 10.35 17.02 -2.32
N VAL A 9 11.17 16.97 -3.36
CA VAL A 9 12.10 18.05 -3.74
C VAL A 9 11.83 18.53 -5.16
N ASN A 10 12.07 19.80 -5.45
CA ASN A 10 11.73 20.42 -6.72
C ASN A 10 12.97 20.92 -7.51
N ASN A 11 14.15 20.87 -6.91
CA ASN A 11 15.41 21.33 -7.50
C ASN A 11 16.61 20.62 -6.87
N ASP A 12 17.78 20.81 -7.50
CA ASP A 12 19.02 20.15 -7.10
C ASP A 12 19.52 20.59 -5.71
N ASP A 13 19.28 21.83 -5.32
CA ASP A 13 19.71 22.31 -3.99
C ASP A 13 18.89 21.66 -2.87
N GLU A 14 17.57 21.53 -3.06
CA GLU A 14 16.69 20.82 -2.15
C GLU A 14 17.07 19.35 -2.10
N LEU A 15 17.32 18.71 -3.25
CA LEU A 15 17.75 17.32 -3.31
C LEU A 15 19.03 17.09 -2.51
N LYS A 16 20.05 17.94 -2.75
CA LYS A 16 21.31 17.83 -2.02
C LYS A 16 21.12 17.95 -0.52
N LYS A 17 20.33 18.93 -0.08
CA LYS A 17 20.04 19.13 1.35
C LYS A 17 19.38 17.90 1.95
N VAL A 18 18.36 17.33 1.30
CA VAL A 18 17.65 16.14 1.79
C VAL A 18 18.57 14.92 1.82
N VAL A 19 19.43 14.74 0.81
CA VAL A 19 20.42 13.67 0.79
C VAL A 19 21.39 13.79 1.97
N ASP A 20 21.93 14.99 2.22
CA ASP A 20 22.85 15.23 3.33
C ASP A 20 22.16 14.97 4.69
N GLU A 21 20.90 15.39 4.85
CA GLU A 21 20.11 15.14 6.06
C GLU A 21 19.86 13.63 6.26
N LEU A 22 19.47 12.89 5.21
CA LEU A 22 19.20 11.46 5.31
C LEU A 22 20.46 10.64 5.65
N TYR A 23 21.60 11.04 5.11
CA TYR A 23 22.89 10.40 5.47
C TYR A 23 23.36 10.71 6.90
N CYS A 24 22.87 11.79 7.52
CA CYS A 24 23.07 12.05 8.95
C CYS A 24 22.19 11.18 9.86
N GLY A 25 21.23 10.44 9.29
CA GLY A 25 20.26 9.60 9.99
C GLY A 25 18.88 10.27 10.10
N TYR A 26 17.85 9.45 10.03
CA TYR A 26 16.46 9.90 10.08
C TYR A 26 15.63 8.96 10.96
N HIS A 27 15.00 9.48 12.01
CA HIS A 27 14.23 8.69 12.98
C HIS A 27 14.99 7.45 13.54
N GLY A 28 16.30 7.58 13.74
CA GLY A 28 17.14 6.48 14.23
C GLY A 28 17.58 5.46 13.16
N TRP A 29 17.23 5.68 11.91
CA TRP A 29 17.65 4.86 10.78
C TRP A 29 18.95 5.39 10.18
N ASP A 30 19.87 4.48 9.87
CA ASP A 30 21.12 4.75 9.16
C ASP A 30 20.95 4.41 7.67
N PHE A 31 21.00 5.42 6.80
CA PHE A 31 20.90 5.26 5.35
C PHE A 31 22.26 5.25 4.64
N THR A 32 23.34 5.25 5.37
CA THR A 32 24.70 5.20 4.78
C THR A 32 24.97 3.83 4.13
N PHE A 33 24.28 2.80 4.59
CA PHE A 33 24.34 1.47 4.01
C PHE A 33 23.18 1.23 3.05
N GLY A 34 23.47 1.00 1.78
CA GLY A 34 22.48 0.69 0.74
C GLY A 34 22.11 1.87 -0.18
N GLY A 35 22.41 3.10 0.23
CA GLY A 35 22.17 4.29 -0.60
C GLY A 35 20.72 4.78 -0.58
N LEU A 36 20.46 5.83 -1.36
CA LEU A 36 19.17 6.47 -1.52
C LEU A 36 18.68 6.33 -2.96
N VAL A 37 17.39 6.27 -3.15
CA VAL A 37 16.75 6.25 -4.48
C VAL A 37 16.00 7.58 -4.65
N ALA A 38 16.26 8.29 -5.75
CA ALA A 38 15.49 9.45 -6.17
C ALA A 38 14.55 9.05 -7.30
N GLU A 39 13.26 9.28 -7.10
CA GLU A 39 12.21 8.91 -8.05
C GLU A 39 11.39 10.12 -8.45
N LYS A 40 10.81 10.10 -9.66
CA LYS A 40 9.88 11.14 -10.08
C LYS A 40 8.62 11.07 -9.21
N PHE A 41 8.25 12.21 -8.60
CA PHE A 41 6.95 12.32 -7.94
C PHE A 41 5.82 12.28 -8.99
N VAL A 42 4.87 11.37 -8.80
CA VAL A 42 3.70 11.22 -9.67
C VAL A 42 2.52 11.94 -9.01
N ALA A 43 2.11 13.07 -9.58
CA ALA A 43 0.97 13.83 -9.08
C ALA A 43 -0.35 13.23 -9.60
N GLY A 44 -1.25 12.85 -8.68
CA GLY A 44 -2.56 12.32 -9.04
C GLY A 44 -3.13 11.35 -8.01
N PRO A 45 -4.21 10.64 -8.36
CA PRO A 45 -4.90 9.71 -7.48
C PRO A 45 -4.01 8.57 -6.98
N GLU A 46 -4.24 8.18 -5.73
CA GLU A 46 -3.57 7.07 -5.08
C GLU A 46 -4.57 5.96 -4.77
N PHE A 47 -4.29 4.76 -5.22
CA PHE A 47 -5.13 3.60 -5.02
C PHE A 47 -4.38 2.54 -4.20
N THR A 48 -5.15 1.81 -3.41
CA THR A 48 -4.63 0.66 -2.68
C THR A 48 -5.52 -0.54 -2.93
N THR A 49 -4.91 -1.70 -3.15
CA THR A 49 -5.61 -2.99 -3.30
C THR A 49 -5.05 -4.01 -2.33
N PHE A 50 -5.87 -5.02 -2.05
CA PHE A 50 -5.44 -6.18 -1.28
C PHE A 50 -5.72 -7.44 -2.09
N VAL A 51 -4.75 -8.34 -2.11
CA VAL A 51 -4.84 -9.59 -2.85
C VAL A 51 -4.60 -10.78 -1.93
N THR A 52 -5.27 -11.89 -2.22
CA THR A 52 -4.99 -13.21 -1.64
C THR A 52 -4.84 -14.24 -2.75
N GLY A 53 -3.91 -15.16 -2.59
CA GLY A 53 -3.66 -16.20 -3.59
C GLY A 53 -2.18 -16.48 -3.78
N SER A 54 -1.82 -17.04 -4.93
CA SER A 54 -0.45 -17.42 -5.26
C SER A 54 -0.14 -17.16 -6.73
N PHE A 55 1.06 -16.65 -7.00
CA PHE A 55 1.53 -16.35 -8.36
C PHE A 55 1.55 -17.56 -9.30
N ASP A 56 1.64 -18.78 -8.76
CA ASP A 56 1.60 -20.03 -9.53
C ASP A 56 0.19 -20.45 -9.94
N GLN A 57 -0.82 -19.72 -9.47
CA GLN A 57 -2.24 -19.87 -9.81
C GLN A 57 -2.89 -18.48 -9.99
N PRO A 58 -2.51 -17.72 -11.02
CA PRO A 58 -2.94 -16.32 -11.17
C PRO A 58 -4.46 -16.18 -11.33
N ASP A 59 -5.13 -17.15 -11.93
CA ASP A 59 -6.58 -17.15 -12.13
C ASP A 59 -7.35 -17.30 -10.79
N ASP A 60 -6.71 -17.84 -9.76
CA ASP A 60 -7.29 -18.01 -8.42
C ASP A 60 -6.99 -16.83 -7.49
N ILE A 61 -6.23 -15.83 -7.95
CA ILE A 61 -5.94 -14.65 -7.15
C ILE A 61 -7.21 -13.80 -6.99
N LYS A 62 -7.65 -13.65 -5.73
CA LYS A 62 -8.73 -12.73 -5.39
C LYS A 62 -8.15 -11.34 -5.14
N VAL A 63 -8.63 -10.33 -5.88
CA VAL A 63 -8.41 -8.91 -5.60
C VAL A 63 -9.66 -8.35 -4.94
N TYR A 64 -9.51 -7.81 -3.74
CA TYR A 64 -10.60 -7.15 -3.01
C TYR A 64 -10.95 -5.79 -3.65
N GLN A 65 -12.01 -5.16 -3.15
CA GLN A 65 -12.44 -3.86 -3.66
C GLN A 65 -11.28 -2.86 -3.60
N PRO A 66 -10.80 -2.32 -4.72
CA PRO A 66 -9.83 -1.23 -4.69
C PRO A 66 -10.40 -0.02 -3.96
N VAL A 67 -9.55 0.70 -3.26
CA VAL A 67 -9.91 1.97 -2.64
C VAL A 67 -9.01 3.07 -3.16
N GLU A 68 -9.59 4.25 -3.38
CA GLU A 68 -8.89 5.49 -3.65
C GLU A 68 -8.74 6.25 -2.34
N ARG A 69 -7.51 6.70 -2.03
CA ARG A 69 -7.27 7.65 -0.95
C ARG A 69 -7.39 9.06 -1.49
N VAL A 70 -8.50 9.70 -1.19
CA VAL A 70 -8.78 11.07 -1.60
C VAL A 70 -8.29 12.01 -0.51
N PHE A 71 -7.29 12.81 -0.82
CA PHE A 71 -6.73 13.80 0.11
C PHE A 71 -7.55 15.08 0.12
N ASN A 72 -7.53 15.77 1.26
CA ASN A 72 -8.19 17.06 1.43
C ASN A 72 -7.69 18.04 0.36
N ASP A 73 -8.63 18.76 -0.27
CA ASP A 73 -8.33 19.70 -1.36
C ASP A 73 -7.46 20.89 -0.94
N LYS A 74 -7.46 21.22 0.36
CA LYS A 74 -6.58 22.26 0.91
C LYS A 74 -5.10 21.90 0.90
N LEU A 75 -4.77 20.60 0.74
CA LEU A 75 -3.39 20.16 0.67
C LEU A 75 -2.81 20.45 -0.73
N PRO A 76 -1.57 20.98 -0.80
CA PRO A 76 -0.84 21.11 -2.06
C PRO A 76 -0.66 19.73 -2.74
N ASP A 77 -0.64 19.69 -4.05
CA ASP A 77 -0.52 18.42 -4.79
C ASP A 77 0.71 17.58 -4.40
N HIS A 78 1.84 18.24 -4.10
CA HIS A 78 3.06 17.56 -3.66
C HIS A 78 3.02 17.03 -2.23
N GLU A 79 1.97 17.34 -1.48
CA GLU A 79 1.71 16.82 -0.14
C GLU A 79 0.59 15.77 -0.11
N LYS A 80 -0.09 15.53 -1.24
CA LYS A 80 -1.16 14.54 -1.36
C LYS A 80 -0.59 13.14 -1.50
N PHE A 81 0.06 12.65 -0.45
CA PHE A 81 0.49 11.26 -0.28
C PHE A 81 0.54 10.88 1.19
N LEU A 82 0.52 9.59 1.46
CA LEU A 82 0.60 9.09 2.83
C LEU A 82 2.05 9.20 3.32
N SER A 83 2.36 10.28 4.02
CA SER A 83 3.69 10.48 4.59
C SER A 83 3.86 9.75 5.92
N PHE A 84 5.10 9.37 6.21
CA PHE A 84 5.46 8.78 7.50
C PHE A 84 5.07 9.68 8.67
N ASP A 85 5.34 10.98 8.55
CA ASP A 85 5.05 11.95 9.59
C ASP A 85 3.55 12.02 9.90
N ARG A 86 2.68 11.97 8.89
CA ARG A 86 1.22 11.97 9.07
C ARG A 86 0.69 10.70 9.71
N LEU A 87 1.31 9.56 9.44
CA LEU A 87 0.92 8.29 10.04
C LEU A 87 1.31 8.18 11.50
N TRP A 88 2.52 8.60 11.84
CA TRP A 88 3.10 8.35 13.16
C TRP A 88 2.91 9.50 14.12
N ASP A 89 2.94 10.76 13.67
CA ASP A 89 2.63 11.91 14.52
C ASP A 89 1.18 11.88 15.03
N THR A 90 0.26 11.32 14.24
CA THR A 90 -1.14 11.13 14.65
C THR A 90 -1.27 10.02 15.70
N TYR A 91 -0.42 8.99 15.66
CA TYR A 91 -0.41 7.89 16.63
C TYR A 91 0.38 8.23 17.91
N GLU A 92 1.46 9.00 17.81
CA GLU A 92 2.26 9.39 18.98
C GLU A 92 1.53 10.37 19.91
N ASN A 93 0.63 11.17 19.38
CA ASN A 93 -0.28 12.01 20.16
C ASN A 93 -1.61 11.29 20.32
N GLU A 94 -1.68 10.21 21.09
CA GLU A 94 -2.93 9.51 21.44
C GLU A 94 -3.99 10.52 21.94
N LYS A 95 -4.71 11.12 21.00
CA LYS A 95 -5.85 11.97 21.32
C LYS A 95 -7.10 11.10 21.33
N PRO A 96 -7.97 11.26 22.31
CA PRO A 96 -9.18 10.46 22.42
C PRO A 96 -10.00 10.58 21.13
N VAL A 97 -10.47 9.44 20.61
CA VAL A 97 -11.46 9.36 19.53
C VAL A 97 -12.67 10.21 19.94
N GLY A 98 -12.85 11.37 19.31
CA GLY A 98 -14.01 12.23 19.60
C GLY A 98 -13.79 13.74 19.61
N GLU A 99 -12.57 14.24 19.52
CA GLU A 99 -12.35 15.67 19.33
C GLU A 99 -12.61 16.06 17.87
N LYS A 100 -13.67 16.84 17.65
CA LYS A 100 -14.23 17.26 16.34
C LYS A 100 -13.38 18.25 15.53
N ASP A 101 -12.15 18.55 15.91
CA ASP A 101 -11.36 19.63 15.33
C ASP A 101 -10.22 19.17 14.39
N TYR A 102 -10.09 17.86 14.14
CA TYR A 102 -9.19 17.38 13.11
C TYR A 102 -9.96 17.17 11.80
N GLU A 103 -9.80 18.07 10.84
CA GLU A 103 -10.15 17.80 9.44
C GLU A 103 -9.41 16.53 9.03
N ASN A 104 -10.14 15.52 8.57
CA ASN A 104 -9.53 14.32 8.02
C ASN A 104 -8.61 14.73 6.87
N LEU A 105 -7.35 14.31 6.93
CA LEU A 105 -6.40 14.62 5.87
C LEU A 105 -6.69 13.82 4.60
N TRP A 106 -7.38 12.69 4.73
CA TRP A 106 -7.85 11.85 3.62
C TRP A 106 -9.07 11.05 4.03
N GLU A 107 -9.79 10.57 3.01
CA GLU A 107 -10.87 9.60 3.13
C GLU A 107 -10.74 8.52 2.05
N TYR A 108 -11.37 7.35 2.28
CA TYR A 108 -11.36 6.25 1.33
C TYR A 108 -12.67 6.16 0.56
N PHE A 109 -12.57 6.12 -0.77
CA PHE A 109 -13.69 5.95 -1.69
C PHE A 109 -13.44 4.76 -2.64
N LYS A 110 -14.52 4.30 -3.28
CA LYS A 110 -14.35 3.44 -4.46
C LYS A 110 -13.75 4.27 -5.58
N PRO A 111 -12.78 3.75 -6.33
CA PRO A 111 -12.31 4.41 -7.56
C PRO A 111 -13.44 4.49 -8.59
N ASP A 112 -13.26 5.32 -9.61
CA ASP A 112 -14.15 5.33 -10.76
C ASP A 112 -14.27 3.91 -11.33
N ALA A 113 -15.52 3.50 -11.64
CA ALA A 113 -15.80 2.15 -12.12
C ALA A 113 -15.05 1.79 -13.41
N THR A 114 -14.70 2.78 -14.23
CA THR A 114 -13.91 2.58 -15.46
C THR A 114 -12.46 2.19 -15.17
N LEU A 115 -11.94 2.56 -14.01
CA LEU A 115 -10.56 2.26 -13.58
C LEU A 115 -10.45 0.94 -12.80
N GLU A 116 -11.54 0.48 -12.20
CA GLU A 116 -11.52 -0.65 -11.27
C GLU A 116 -10.90 -1.91 -11.89
N HIS A 117 -11.29 -2.24 -13.12
CA HIS A 117 -10.76 -3.41 -13.82
C HIS A 117 -9.25 -3.30 -14.07
N ALA A 118 -8.79 -2.14 -14.53
CA ALA A 118 -7.38 -1.90 -14.81
C ALA A 118 -6.54 -1.92 -13.53
N ILE A 119 -7.06 -1.38 -12.43
CA ILE A 119 -6.40 -1.41 -11.12
C ILE A 119 -6.28 -2.85 -10.62
N LYS A 120 -7.35 -3.65 -10.71
CA LYS A 120 -7.31 -5.06 -10.31
C LYS A 120 -6.33 -5.87 -11.13
N GLN A 121 -6.32 -5.70 -12.46
CA GLN A 121 -5.39 -6.41 -13.33
C GLN A 121 -3.94 -6.04 -13.02
N LEU A 122 -3.64 -4.74 -12.89
CA LEU A 122 -2.30 -4.27 -12.53
C LEU A 122 -1.84 -4.83 -11.17
N SER A 123 -2.77 -5.00 -10.23
CA SER A 123 -2.47 -5.59 -8.92
C SER A 123 -2.09 -7.06 -9.02
N ILE A 124 -2.80 -7.84 -9.84
CA ILE A 124 -2.45 -9.25 -10.11
C ILE A 124 -1.07 -9.34 -10.77
N ASP A 125 -0.85 -8.53 -11.80
CA ASP A 125 0.41 -8.53 -12.55
C ASP A 125 1.60 -8.18 -11.63
N ALA A 126 1.45 -7.16 -10.79
CA ALA A 126 2.47 -6.75 -9.83
C ALA A 126 2.74 -7.82 -8.78
N TYR A 127 1.67 -8.43 -8.24
CA TYR A 127 1.79 -9.50 -7.25
C TYR A 127 2.48 -10.74 -7.81
N CYS A 128 2.15 -11.11 -9.05
CA CYS A 128 2.82 -12.20 -9.75
C CYS A 128 4.29 -11.90 -10.07
N ALA A 129 4.61 -10.66 -10.46
CA ALA A 129 5.96 -10.23 -10.80
C ALA A 129 6.95 -10.36 -9.62
N VAL A 130 6.44 -10.24 -8.38
CA VAL A 130 7.25 -10.42 -7.16
C VAL A 130 7.12 -11.84 -6.56
N PHE A 131 6.54 -12.79 -7.31
CA PHE A 131 6.31 -14.16 -6.84
C PHE A 131 5.45 -14.24 -5.57
N GLY A 132 4.42 -13.39 -5.49
CA GLY A 132 3.55 -13.25 -4.31
C GLY A 132 2.84 -14.55 -3.96
N THR A 133 2.80 -14.88 -2.67
CA THR A 133 2.08 -16.03 -2.11
C THR A 133 1.39 -15.65 -0.81
N GLY A 134 0.18 -16.15 -0.59
CA GLY A 134 -0.61 -15.87 0.60
C GLY A 134 -1.41 -14.58 0.45
N TYR A 135 -0.86 -13.44 0.81
CA TYR A 135 -1.54 -12.15 0.67
C TYR A 135 -0.54 -11.00 0.49
N GLY A 136 -1.04 -9.87 -0.02
CA GLY A 136 -0.26 -8.64 -0.14
C GLY A 136 -1.14 -7.42 -0.38
N ARG A 137 -0.61 -6.25 -0.06
CA ARG A 137 -1.22 -4.96 -0.39
C ARG A 137 -0.39 -4.31 -1.49
N ILE A 138 -1.07 -3.84 -2.51
CA ILE A 138 -0.45 -3.15 -3.65
C ILE A 138 -0.85 -1.68 -3.57
N ASP A 139 0.13 -0.80 -3.53
CA ASP A 139 -0.07 0.65 -3.54
C ASP A 139 0.26 1.17 -4.95
N ILE A 140 -0.69 1.89 -5.54
CA ILE A 140 -0.69 2.33 -6.94
C ILE A 140 -0.92 3.83 -7.00
N ARG A 141 -0.23 4.50 -7.91
CA ARG A 141 -0.45 5.91 -8.19
C ARG A 141 -0.70 6.15 -9.67
N MET A 142 -1.67 7.00 -9.99
CA MET A 142 -1.98 7.36 -11.38
C MET A 142 -1.56 8.80 -11.66
N ASP A 143 -0.78 8.98 -12.71
CA ASP A 143 -0.42 10.31 -13.20
C ASP A 143 -1.67 11.00 -13.76
N LYS A 144 -2.08 12.10 -13.14
CA LYS A 144 -3.31 12.83 -13.52
C LYS A 144 -3.25 13.43 -14.92
N ALA A 145 -2.07 13.69 -15.46
CA ALA A 145 -1.90 14.27 -16.78
C ALA A 145 -2.00 13.24 -17.90
N THR A 146 -1.55 12.02 -17.66
CA THR A 146 -1.45 10.96 -18.68
C THR A 146 -2.41 9.79 -18.46
N GLY A 147 -2.98 9.65 -17.26
CA GLY A 147 -3.77 8.49 -16.86
C GLY A 147 -2.92 7.22 -16.65
N LYS A 148 -1.59 7.30 -16.77
CA LYS A 148 -0.72 6.14 -16.59
C LYS A 148 -0.61 5.76 -15.12
N MET A 149 -0.83 4.48 -14.82
CA MET A 149 -0.70 3.92 -13.48
C MET A 149 0.71 3.38 -13.23
N TYR A 150 1.19 3.56 -12.01
CA TYR A 150 2.47 3.08 -11.51
C TYR A 150 2.25 2.33 -10.20
N VAL A 151 2.79 1.13 -10.11
CA VAL A 151 2.88 0.42 -8.83
C VAL A 151 4.00 1.05 -8.03
N LEU A 152 3.68 1.52 -6.83
CA LEU A 152 4.67 2.08 -5.91
C LEU A 152 5.38 0.96 -5.16
N GLU A 153 4.59 0.04 -4.59
CA GLU A 153 5.13 -1.10 -3.85
C GLU A 153 4.13 -2.26 -3.76
N VAL A 154 4.65 -3.44 -3.52
CA VAL A 154 3.90 -4.63 -3.14
C VAL A 154 4.29 -4.99 -1.71
N ASN A 155 3.40 -4.73 -0.77
CA ASN A 155 3.64 -4.94 0.65
C ASN A 155 3.29 -6.37 1.05
N ALA A 156 4.29 -7.22 1.21
CA ALA A 156 4.14 -8.49 1.91
C ALA A 156 3.96 -8.23 3.41
N GLN A 157 3.13 -9.01 4.06
CA GLN A 157 2.88 -8.89 5.51
C GLN A 157 2.37 -7.50 5.94
N CYS A 158 1.57 -6.85 5.08
CA CYS A 158 0.90 -5.61 5.45
C CYS A 158 0.01 -5.82 6.68
N GLY A 159 -0.18 -4.76 7.46
CA GLY A 159 -1.07 -4.78 8.62
C GLY A 159 -2.50 -5.15 8.20
N LEU A 160 -3.13 -6.02 8.97
CA LEU A 160 -4.52 -6.41 8.79
C LEU A 160 -5.35 -5.78 9.91
N SER A 161 -6.26 -4.89 9.55
CA SER A 161 -7.14 -4.21 10.50
C SER A 161 -8.52 -4.03 9.89
N GLU A 162 -9.54 -4.19 10.72
CA GLU A 162 -10.94 -3.95 10.37
C GLU A 162 -11.34 -2.48 10.51
N ASP A 163 -10.44 -1.61 11.00
CA ASP A 163 -10.70 -0.20 11.17
C ASP A 163 -10.90 0.49 9.81
N GLU A 164 -12.16 0.80 9.52
CA GLU A 164 -12.60 1.33 8.23
C GLU A 164 -12.25 2.81 7.99
N ASN A 165 -11.90 3.54 9.03
CA ASN A 165 -11.63 4.98 8.96
C ASN A 165 -10.14 5.25 8.72
N TYR A 166 -9.27 4.48 9.36
CA TYR A 166 -7.83 4.73 9.37
C TYR A 166 -7.04 3.75 8.51
N THR A 167 -7.59 2.57 8.18
CA THR A 167 -6.86 1.55 7.42
C THR A 167 -7.47 1.31 6.05
N SER A 168 -6.60 1.14 5.05
CA SER A 168 -7.05 0.79 3.69
C SER A 168 -7.76 -0.56 3.66
N ILE A 169 -7.34 -1.52 4.48
CA ILE A 169 -7.95 -2.87 4.53
C ILE A 169 -9.38 -2.78 5.07
N GLY A 170 -9.60 -2.07 6.18
CA GLY A 170 -10.95 -1.86 6.72
C GLY A 170 -11.86 -1.15 5.73
N ALA A 171 -11.35 -0.11 5.05
CA ALA A 171 -12.08 0.59 3.99
C ALA A 171 -12.45 -0.34 2.81
N MET A 172 -11.53 -1.23 2.39
CA MET A 172 -11.80 -2.22 1.32
C MET A 172 -12.93 -3.17 1.71
N VAL A 173 -12.90 -3.69 2.93
CA VAL A 173 -13.93 -4.58 3.47
C VAL A 173 -15.29 -3.87 3.49
N ARG A 174 -15.35 -2.67 4.05
CA ARG A 174 -16.57 -1.87 4.11
C ARG A 174 -17.13 -1.54 2.72
N LEU A 175 -16.29 -1.00 1.84
CA LEU A 175 -16.72 -0.58 0.51
C LEU A 175 -17.00 -1.75 -0.43
N GLY A 176 -16.31 -2.89 -0.27
CA GLY A 176 -16.53 -4.12 -1.02
C GLY A 176 -17.72 -4.92 -0.54
N GLN A 177 -18.25 -4.61 0.66
CA GLN A 177 -19.28 -5.40 1.35
C GLN A 177 -18.80 -6.84 1.65
N ASP A 178 -17.50 -7.03 1.75
CA ASP A 178 -16.89 -8.28 2.24
C ASP A 178 -16.97 -8.32 3.77
N ARG A 179 -16.75 -9.51 4.34
CA ARG A 179 -16.53 -9.63 5.79
C ARG A 179 -15.05 -9.82 6.06
N PHE A 180 -14.55 -9.11 7.07
CA PHE A 180 -13.15 -9.22 7.47
C PHE A 180 -12.76 -10.66 7.84
N SER A 181 -13.66 -11.38 8.51
CA SER A 181 -13.49 -12.80 8.84
C SER A 181 -13.31 -13.69 7.60
N ASP A 182 -14.00 -13.41 6.52
CA ASP A 182 -13.89 -14.20 5.29
C ASP A 182 -12.55 -13.93 4.58
N MET A 183 -12.08 -12.70 4.65
CA MET A 183 -10.74 -12.33 4.16
C MET A 183 -9.64 -13.06 4.95
N LEU A 184 -9.74 -13.09 6.28
CA LEU A 184 -8.82 -13.85 7.13
C LEU A 184 -8.91 -15.36 6.84
N GLY A 185 -10.11 -15.88 6.63
CA GLY A 185 -10.35 -17.27 6.24
C GLY A 185 -9.61 -17.62 4.93
N ALA A 186 -9.70 -16.76 3.92
CA ALA A 186 -9.01 -16.95 2.64
C ALA A 186 -7.48 -16.97 2.80
N ILE A 187 -6.91 -16.13 3.66
CA ILE A 187 -5.47 -16.13 3.96
C ILE A 187 -5.06 -17.47 4.60
N ILE A 188 -5.82 -17.94 5.60
CA ILE A 188 -5.55 -19.21 6.29
C ILE A 188 -5.66 -20.39 5.31
N GLU A 189 -6.69 -20.41 4.49
CA GLU A 189 -6.89 -21.47 3.49
C GLU A 189 -5.72 -21.54 2.50
N ASN A 190 -5.30 -20.40 1.95
CA ASN A 190 -4.12 -20.30 1.07
C ASN A 190 -2.86 -20.84 1.74
N ALA A 191 -2.62 -20.49 3.00
CA ALA A 191 -1.48 -20.98 3.76
C ALA A 191 -1.51 -22.51 3.94
N LEU A 192 -2.68 -23.08 4.26
CA LEU A 192 -2.86 -24.51 4.39
C LEU A 192 -2.65 -25.26 3.06
N GLN A 193 -3.20 -24.76 1.97
CA GLN A 193 -3.02 -25.33 0.64
C GLN A 193 -1.54 -25.31 0.22
N THR A 194 -0.85 -24.21 0.44
CA THR A 194 0.58 -24.08 0.17
C THR A 194 1.40 -25.08 0.98
N LYS A 195 1.09 -25.25 2.26
CA LYS A 195 1.73 -26.24 3.12
C LYS A 195 1.51 -27.67 2.59
N LEU A 196 0.29 -28.00 2.22
CA LEU A 196 -0.04 -29.34 1.68
C LEU A 196 0.70 -29.62 0.37
N LYS A 197 0.79 -28.64 -0.54
CA LYS A 197 1.56 -28.77 -1.79
C LYS A 197 3.04 -29.05 -1.50
N ARG A 198 3.66 -28.31 -0.58
CA ARG A 198 5.07 -28.53 -0.17
C ARG A 198 5.31 -29.91 0.45
N MET A 199 4.40 -30.36 1.30
CA MET A 199 4.49 -31.72 1.90
C MET A 199 4.41 -32.82 0.85
N LYS A 200 3.49 -32.71 -0.12
CA LYS A 200 3.38 -33.66 -1.23
C LYS A 200 4.66 -33.68 -2.09
N ALA A 201 5.20 -32.52 -2.43
CA ALA A 201 6.43 -32.42 -3.19
C ALA A 201 7.63 -33.06 -2.45
N ALA A 202 7.79 -32.83 -1.16
CA ALA A 202 8.84 -33.45 -0.33
C ALA A 202 8.72 -34.97 -0.27
N THR A 203 7.50 -35.51 -0.26
CA THR A 203 7.27 -36.96 -0.25
C THR A 203 7.64 -37.62 -1.59
N LEU A 204 7.54 -36.89 -2.70
CA LEU A 204 7.92 -37.38 -4.03
C LEU A 204 9.44 -37.41 -4.26
N ILE A 205 10.17 -36.50 -3.64
CA ILE A 205 11.64 -36.42 -3.75
C ILE A 205 12.33 -37.53 -2.94
N ASN A 206 11.70 -38.04 -1.91
CA ASN A 206 12.23 -39.08 -1.03
C ASN A 206 11.84 -40.51 -1.46
N LYS A 207 11.28 -40.68 -2.62
CA LYS A 207 11.03 -41.99 -3.27
C LYS A 207 11.95 -42.16 -4.48
#